data_7134b110cd0941a66123b5f2d782f161
#
_entry.id   7134b110cd0941a66123b5f2d782f161
#
_cell.length_a   1.000
_cell.length_b   1.000
_cell.length_c   1.000
_cell.angle_alpha   90.00
_cell.angle_beta   90.00
_cell.angle_gamma   90.00
#
_symmetry.space_group_name_H-M   'P 1'
#
loop_
_entity.id
_entity.type
_entity.pdbx_description
1 polymer ?
#
loop_
_entity_poly.entity_id
_entity_poly.type
_entity_poly.pdbx_seq_one_letter_code
_entity_poly.pdbx_strand_id
1 'polypeptide(L)'
;MKIGFAGDGWGEYLYWQQQDKKTLKKINELLQSIDRDGPLKGLGKPEVLKHRPNSYSRRIDEKNRLVYEIIDGMIVVKSCLGHYEDR
;
A
#
# COMPACT_ATOMS: atom_id res chain seq x y z
N MET A 1 12.39 -3.77 -6.25
CA MET A 1 11.69 -4.90 -5.60
C MET A 1 10.55 -5.39 -6.48
N LYS A 2 10.24 -6.65 -6.42
CA LYS A 2 9.04 -7.17 -7.05
C LYS A 2 7.81 -6.72 -6.29
N ILE A 3 6.70 -6.60 -6.98
CA ILE A 3 5.42 -6.20 -6.39
C ILE A 3 4.42 -7.32 -6.63
N GLY A 4 3.77 -7.74 -5.58
CA GLY A 4 2.71 -8.74 -5.65
C GLY A 4 1.48 -8.24 -4.91
N PHE A 5 0.40 -8.98 -5.01
CA PHE A 5 -0.86 -8.66 -4.37
C PHE A 5 -1.38 -9.88 -3.63
N ALA A 6 -2.02 -9.66 -2.51
CA ALA A 6 -2.66 -10.73 -1.73
C ALA A 6 -3.94 -10.17 -1.11
N GLY A 7 -4.80 -11.05 -0.62
CA GLY A 7 -6.06 -10.64 -0.03
C GLY A 7 -6.88 -9.81 -1.01
N ASP A 8 -7.30 -8.64 -0.58
CA ASP A 8 -8.12 -7.74 -1.39
C ASP A 8 -7.31 -6.79 -2.27
N GLY A 9 -5.99 -6.88 -2.21
CA GLY A 9 -5.11 -5.90 -2.85
C GLY A 9 -5.31 -5.76 -4.34
N TRP A 10 -5.36 -6.88 -5.07
CA TRP A 10 -5.49 -6.84 -6.52
C TRP A 10 -6.84 -6.25 -6.95
N GLY A 11 -7.93 -6.72 -6.33
CA GLY A 11 -9.27 -6.23 -6.67
C GLY A 11 -9.42 -4.74 -6.39
N GLU A 12 -8.85 -4.26 -5.28
CA GLU A 12 -8.90 -2.85 -4.93
C GLU A 12 -8.05 -2.00 -5.86
N TYR A 13 -6.90 -2.52 -6.27
CA TYR A 13 -6.06 -1.83 -7.26
C TYR A 13 -6.81 -1.66 -8.58
N LEU A 14 -7.48 -2.72 -9.04
CA LEU A 14 -8.30 -2.67 -10.25
C LEU A 14 -9.46 -1.69 -10.09
N TYR A 15 -10.06 -1.63 -8.90
CA TYR A 15 -11.12 -0.68 -8.61
C TYR A 15 -10.65 0.76 -8.88
N TRP A 16 -9.47 1.13 -8.38
CA TRP A 16 -8.94 2.47 -8.62
C TRP A 16 -8.62 2.72 -10.08
N GLN A 17 -8.16 1.71 -10.79
CA GLN A 17 -7.88 1.82 -12.22
C GLN A 17 -9.12 2.21 -13.00
N GLN A 18 -10.30 1.76 -12.55
CA GLN A 18 -11.58 2.07 -13.18
C GLN A 18 -12.18 3.39 -12.68
N GLN A 19 -12.03 3.67 -11.38
CA GLN A 19 -12.80 4.72 -10.73
C GLN A 19 -12.07 6.05 -10.61
N ASP A 20 -10.76 6.04 -10.39
CA ASP A 20 -10.05 7.29 -10.10
C ASP A 20 -8.57 7.16 -10.43
N LYS A 21 -8.21 7.69 -11.59
CA LYS A 21 -6.82 7.59 -12.07
C LYS A 21 -5.85 8.41 -11.25
N LYS A 22 -6.31 9.46 -10.58
CA LYS A 22 -5.45 10.25 -9.68
C LYS A 22 -5.06 9.43 -8.46
N THR A 23 -6.01 8.71 -7.90
CA THR A 23 -5.73 7.83 -6.77
C THR A 23 -4.82 6.69 -7.19
N LEU A 24 -5.05 6.12 -8.36
CA LEU A 24 -4.16 5.07 -8.89
C LEU A 24 -2.74 5.59 -9.03
N LYS A 25 -2.57 6.79 -9.56
CA LYS A 25 -1.25 7.41 -9.72
C LYS A 25 -0.58 7.58 -8.37
N LYS A 26 -1.32 8.01 -7.36
CA LYS A 26 -0.79 8.16 -6.01
C LYS A 26 -0.33 6.82 -5.45
N ILE A 27 -1.12 5.77 -5.62
CA ILE A 27 -0.75 4.43 -5.18
C ILE A 27 0.55 4.00 -5.87
N ASN A 28 0.66 4.22 -7.16
CA ASN A 28 1.87 3.86 -7.91
C ASN A 28 3.09 4.64 -7.40
N GLU A 29 2.92 5.92 -7.07
CA GLU A 29 4.00 6.72 -6.49
C GLU A 29 4.42 6.20 -5.13
N LEU A 30 3.46 5.75 -4.32
CA LEU A 30 3.77 5.16 -3.02
C LEU A 30 4.56 3.86 -3.19
N LEU A 31 4.18 3.02 -4.13
CA LEU A 31 4.91 1.78 -4.41
C LEU A 31 6.34 2.07 -4.86
N GLN A 32 6.52 3.08 -5.71
CA GLN A 32 7.86 3.51 -6.13
C GLN A 32 8.67 4.02 -4.94
N SER A 33 8.03 4.73 -4.03
CA SER A 33 8.70 5.23 -2.83
C SER A 33 9.15 4.09 -1.92
N ILE A 34 8.32 3.06 -1.75
CA ILE A 34 8.71 1.88 -0.96
C ILE A 34 9.96 1.24 -1.57
N ASP A 35 9.97 1.07 -2.88
CA ASP A 35 11.11 0.45 -3.58
C ASP A 35 12.38 1.28 -3.45
N ARG A 36 12.26 2.59 -3.57
CA ARG A 36 13.41 3.50 -3.53
C ARG A 36 13.90 3.77 -2.12
N ASP A 37 12.99 4.03 -1.20
CA ASP A 37 13.32 4.57 0.12
C ASP A 37 13.24 3.55 1.26
N GLY A 38 12.64 2.40 1.01
CA GLY A 38 12.46 1.36 2.02
C GLY A 38 11.06 1.39 2.63
N PRO A 39 10.74 0.38 3.46
CA PRO A 39 9.37 0.21 3.95
C PRO A 39 8.88 1.30 4.89
N LEU A 40 9.78 2.02 5.57
CA LEU A 40 9.40 3.01 6.57
C LEU A 40 9.86 4.43 6.25
N LYS A 41 10.28 4.71 5.03
CA LYS A 41 10.73 6.04 4.64
C LYS A 41 10.04 6.48 3.36
N GLY A 42 9.97 7.79 3.17
CA GLY A 42 9.45 8.35 1.94
C GLY A 42 8.01 8.83 2.03
N LEU A 43 7.32 8.75 0.91
CA LEU A 43 6.00 9.35 0.74
C LEU A 43 4.91 8.65 1.56
N GLY A 44 3.89 9.40 1.98
CA GLY A 44 2.68 8.83 2.54
C GLY A 44 2.74 8.51 4.03
N LYS A 45 3.71 9.05 4.74
CA LYS A 45 3.82 8.88 6.20
C LYS A 45 3.78 7.42 6.61
N PRO A 46 4.77 6.61 6.21
CA PRO A 46 4.74 5.17 6.48
C PRO A 46 4.73 4.87 7.97
N GLU A 47 3.96 3.85 8.34
CA GLU A 47 3.82 3.39 9.72
C GLU A 47 3.92 1.87 9.76
N VAL A 48 4.46 1.36 10.88
CA VAL A 48 4.44 -0.07 11.18
C VAL A 48 3.04 -0.42 11.67
N LEU A 49 2.48 -1.53 11.19
CA LEU A 49 1.22 -2.03 11.72
C LEU A 49 1.50 -2.93 12.92
N LYS A 50 0.90 -2.58 14.05
CA LYS A 50 1.03 -3.38 15.27
C LYS A 50 0.34 -4.71 15.07
N HIS A 51 0.85 -5.74 15.70
CA HIS A 51 0.31 -7.09 15.69
C HIS A 51 0.37 -7.82 14.35
N ARG A 52 1.07 -7.25 13.34
CA ARG A 52 1.25 -7.87 12.03
C ARG A 52 2.72 -7.78 11.64
N PRO A 53 3.47 -8.88 11.73
CA PRO A 53 4.90 -8.85 11.39
C PRO A 53 5.12 -8.38 9.95
N ASN A 54 6.14 -7.54 9.77
CA ASN A 54 6.56 -7.05 8.46
C ASN A 54 5.46 -6.35 7.66
N SER A 55 4.49 -5.77 8.38
CA SER A 55 3.35 -5.10 7.77
C SER A 55 3.38 -3.61 8.06
N TYR A 56 3.01 -2.82 7.05
CA TYR A 56 3.13 -1.38 7.08
C TYR A 56 1.95 -0.74 6.38
N SER A 57 1.76 0.56 6.61
CA SER A 57 0.76 1.31 5.86
C SER A 57 1.28 2.68 5.48
N ARG A 58 0.77 3.21 4.38
CA ARG A 58 1.02 4.58 3.93
C ARG A 58 -0.30 5.24 3.60
N ARG A 59 -0.36 6.55 3.83
CA ARG A 59 -1.55 7.30 3.50
C ARG A 59 -1.64 7.53 1.99
N ILE A 60 -2.75 7.15 1.39
CA ILE A 60 -3.07 7.50 0.01
C ILE A 60 -3.78 8.86 0.01
N ASP A 61 -4.82 8.99 0.82
CA ASP A 61 -5.55 10.22 1.05
C ASP A 61 -6.18 10.15 2.46
N GLU A 62 -7.11 11.04 2.77
CA GLU A 62 -7.71 11.08 4.11
C GLU A 62 -8.49 9.82 4.46
N LYS A 63 -9.02 9.11 3.46
CA LYS A 63 -9.90 7.97 3.68
C LYS A 63 -9.23 6.64 3.38
N ASN A 64 -8.17 6.64 2.58
CA ASN A 64 -7.61 5.41 2.06
C ASN A 64 -6.16 5.26 2.43
N ARG A 65 -5.77 4.02 2.75
CA ARG A 65 -4.39 3.68 3.06
C ARG A 65 -3.94 2.50 2.23
N LEU A 66 -2.65 2.52 1.88
CA LEU A 66 -1.99 1.40 1.24
C LEU A 66 -1.41 0.53 2.35
N VAL A 67 -1.90 -0.70 2.45
CA VAL A 67 -1.39 -1.68 3.42
C VAL A 67 -0.56 -2.70 2.67
N TYR A 68 0.67 -2.92 3.13
CA TYR A 68 1.59 -3.80 2.42
C TYR A 68 2.48 -4.54 3.40
N GLU A 69 3.00 -5.67 2.94
CA GLU A 69 3.98 -6.47 3.66
C GLU A 69 5.25 -6.54 2.84
N ILE A 70 6.37 -6.73 3.54
CA ILE A 70 7.64 -7.00 2.86
C ILE A 70 7.99 -8.46 3.12
N ILE A 71 7.97 -9.26 2.07
CA ILE A 71 8.19 -10.70 2.16
C ILE A 71 9.25 -11.08 1.14
N ASP A 72 10.36 -11.61 1.59
CA ASP A 72 11.46 -12.07 0.71
C ASP A 72 11.89 -11.01 -0.31
N GLY A 73 12.01 -9.77 0.14
CA GLY A 73 12.41 -8.67 -0.72
C GLY A 73 11.34 -8.21 -1.70
N MET A 74 10.10 -8.60 -1.47
CA MET A 74 8.97 -8.30 -2.34
C MET A 74 7.96 -7.45 -1.60
N ILE A 75 7.39 -6.47 -2.28
CA ILE A 75 6.29 -5.66 -1.74
C ILE A 75 5.00 -6.41 -2.05
N VAL A 76 4.25 -6.80 -1.02
CA VAL A 76 2.97 -7.48 -1.21
C VAL A 76 1.87 -6.53 -0.76
N VAL A 77 1.06 -6.07 -1.72
CA VAL A 77 -0.06 -5.16 -1.43
C VAL A 77 -1.22 -5.97 -0.91
N LYS A 78 -1.65 -5.67 0.32
CA LYS A 78 -2.75 -6.37 0.98
C LYS A 78 -4.07 -5.65 0.78
N SER A 79 -4.04 -4.32 0.75
CA SER A 79 -5.22 -3.51 0.52
C SER A 79 -4.82 -2.09 0.14
N CYS A 80 -5.70 -1.39 -0.54
CA CYS A 80 -5.50 0.00 -0.91
C CYS A 80 -6.80 0.79 -0.95
N LEU A 81 -7.83 0.28 -0.27
CA LEU A 81 -9.13 0.93 -0.20
C LEU A 81 -9.57 0.91 1.26
N GLY A 82 -9.91 2.09 1.79
CA GLY A 82 -10.36 2.22 3.15
C GLY A 82 -9.23 2.31 4.17
N HIS A 83 -9.60 2.37 5.43
CA HIS A 83 -8.68 2.48 6.55
C HIS A 83 -8.42 1.10 7.13
N TYR A 84 -7.16 0.76 7.40
CA TYR A 84 -6.86 -0.56 7.98
C TYR A 84 -7.44 -0.70 9.39
N GLU A 85 -7.66 0.39 10.09
CA GLU A 85 -8.23 0.39 11.45
C GLU A 85 -9.64 -0.16 11.49
N ASP A 86 -10.31 -0.13 10.37
CA ASP A 86 -11.70 -0.58 10.26
C ASP A 86 -11.82 -2.09 10.01
N ARG A 87 -10.70 -2.82 10.12
CA ARG A 87 -10.67 -4.23 9.72
C ARG A 87 -10.41 -5.18 10.84
#